data_c148e750cc5aa341580816f7a30fbae4
#
_entry.id   c148e750cc5aa341580816f7a30fbae4
#
_cell.length_a   1.000
_cell.length_b   1.000
_cell.length_c   1.000
_cell.angle_alpha   90.00
_cell.angle_beta   90.00
_cell.angle_gamma   90.00
#
_symmetry.space_group_name_H-M   'P 1'
#
loop_
_entity.id
_entity.type
_entity.pdbx_description
1 polymer ?
#
loop_
_entity_poly.entity_id
_entity_poly.type
_entity_poly.pdbx_seq_one_letter_code
_entity_poly.pdbx_strand_id
1 'polypeptide(L)'
;MLTEYTAPGESVEVGDDESIYSLLTGRIARTGEDTVIAERKTAPGQWMKVITGEFHKDVIAAAKGLIAFGIAKGNAVTIFSTTRYEWGVLDFALAAIGAVNVPIYDTDSAAQAERILNDSDVKLAIADNRERFDRLDSVIDRCPSLKHILMLDSNAMGALEGLGVTVSDEELEARIDSVHADDLATIVYTSGSTGAPKGAELSHRNFISITRAGSLALHEIILEDHPRLLLFLPLAHCFARFIQYASIASDDGVVGYLPDTKTLLPDLRSFEPTYLLGVPRVFEKVYNAASRKAGMGWKGRLFLKAAEAARDWSHMQQAGEKPTMKQTAEHLSYEASVYRTVRGALGPRIRYVACGGAPLDVSLAHFFNGIGLPMIQGYGMTETAAPFAANRVTDNVIGTVGQPAPGSSVRISDDGELQVKGPNVFRGYHNLPEKTAEAFTEDGWLKTGDLASIDDEGRITITGRKKDIIITAGGKNVSPIPMEQEIVKCPIVEHAVVVGDNRPFIGALVTLDLEGLAAWLPSVGLSADTPLDRIATVAAVHDEIQKYVDKANATVSRAESVRKFVVLDTQFTQENKCLTPSLKVVRPAVNRVFAQVIDQQLYSGKR
;
A
#
# COMPACT_ATOMS: atom_id res chain seq x y z
N MET A 1 -29.63 0.02 2.84
CA MET A 1 -28.30 0.70 2.70
C MET A 1 -28.33 1.97 3.54
N LEU A 2 -27.32 2.14 4.37
CA LEU A 2 -27.20 3.27 5.28
C LEU A 2 -26.62 4.49 4.54
N THR A 3 -27.03 5.68 4.97
CA THR A 3 -26.42 6.95 4.53
C THR A 3 -25.31 7.42 5.47
N GLU A 4 -25.30 6.93 6.72
CA GLU A 4 -24.31 7.24 7.74
C GLU A 4 -24.14 6.04 8.67
N TYR A 5 -22.92 5.81 9.15
CA TYR A 5 -22.61 4.76 10.11
C TYR A 5 -21.44 5.18 11.00
N THR A 6 -21.58 4.94 12.30
CA THR A 6 -20.50 5.10 13.29
C THR A 6 -20.11 3.72 13.80
N ALA A 7 -18.82 3.43 13.75
CA ALA A 7 -18.31 2.16 14.24
C ALA A 7 -18.66 1.97 15.72
N PRO A 8 -19.20 0.81 16.12
CA PRO A 8 -19.46 0.52 17.53
C PRO A 8 -18.14 0.36 18.30
N GLY A 9 -18.19 0.68 19.58
CA GLY A 9 -17.05 0.66 20.49
C GLY A 9 -16.64 2.08 20.92
N GLU A 10 -15.95 2.15 22.03
CA GLU A 10 -15.40 3.42 22.51
C GLU A 10 -14.25 3.86 21.59
N SER A 11 -14.14 5.15 21.36
CA SER A 11 -12.94 5.72 20.74
C SER A 11 -11.73 5.35 21.60
N VAL A 12 -10.67 4.89 20.97
CA VAL A 12 -9.44 4.60 21.69
C VAL A 12 -8.88 5.92 22.22
N GLU A 13 -8.82 6.05 23.51
CA GLU A 13 -8.24 7.23 24.15
C GLU A 13 -6.74 7.34 23.86
N VAL A 14 -6.29 8.55 23.59
CA VAL A 14 -4.88 8.94 23.45
C VAL A 14 -4.64 10.08 24.42
N GLY A 15 -3.74 9.87 25.39
CA GLY A 15 -3.33 10.90 26.33
C GLY A 15 -2.65 12.07 25.63
N ASP A 16 -2.78 13.26 26.20
CA ASP A 16 -2.20 14.46 25.60
C ASP A 16 -0.66 14.47 25.63
N ASP A 17 -0.06 13.72 26.54
CA ASP A 17 1.38 13.52 26.73
C ASP A 17 1.95 12.34 25.95
N GLU A 18 1.14 11.66 25.14
CA GLU A 18 1.60 10.52 24.35
C GLU A 18 2.19 10.96 23.01
N SER A 19 3.17 10.21 22.55
CA SER A 19 3.74 10.31 21.19
C SER A 19 3.85 8.92 20.56
N ILE A 20 4.22 8.84 19.28
CA ILE A 20 4.52 7.55 18.63
C ILE A 20 5.59 6.77 19.41
N TYR A 21 6.55 7.46 20.04
CA TYR A 21 7.55 6.83 20.90
C TYR A 21 6.91 6.09 22.11
N SER A 22 5.77 6.56 22.61
CA SER A 22 5.03 5.89 23.70
C SER A 22 4.54 4.48 23.35
N LEU A 23 4.42 4.14 22.05
CA LEU A 23 4.09 2.78 21.62
C LEU A 23 5.22 1.79 21.96
N LEU A 24 6.47 2.23 21.83
CA LEU A 24 7.65 1.43 22.18
C LEU A 24 7.83 1.35 23.71
N THR A 25 7.76 2.47 24.41
CA THR A 25 7.93 2.47 25.88
C THR A 25 6.79 1.74 26.58
N GLY A 26 5.58 1.81 26.03
CA GLY A 26 4.44 1.02 26.51
C GLY A 26 4.65 -0.48 26.36
N ARG A 27 5.27 -0.95 25.27
CA ARG A 27 5.69 -2.36 25.14
C ARG A 27 6.72 -2.72 26.19
N ILE A 28 7.76 -1.92 26.36
CA ILE A 28 8.81 -2.16 27.37
C ILE A 28 8.19 -2.29 28.78
N ALA A 29 7.26 -1.41 29.11
CA ALA A 29 6.57 -1.43 30.39
C ALA A 29 5.75 -2.71 30.63
N ARG A 30 5.19 -3.32 29.56
CA ARG A 30 4.39 -4.54 29.67
C ARG A 30 5.23 -5.82 29.62
N THR A 31 6.27 -5.86 28.79
CA THR A 31 6.99 -7.12 28.45
C THR A 31 8.47 -7.13 28.84
N GLY A 32 9.01 -6.00 29.29
CA GLY A 32 10.44 -5.84 29.52
C GLY A 32 11.24 -5.69 28.23
N GLU A 33 12.55 -5.80 28.35
CA GLU A 33 13.52 -5.52 27.29
C GLU A 33 14.00 -6.75 26.52
N ASP A 34 13.76 -7.96 27.02
CA ASP A 34 14.33 -9.20 26.51
C ASP A 34 13.53 -9.83 25.36
N THR A 35 12.33 -9.32 25.06
CA THR A 35 11.51 -9.86 23.96
C THR A 35 12.07 -9.45 22.60
N VAL A 36 11.99 -10.36 21.60
CA VAL A 36 12.41 -10.04 20.23
C VAL A 36 11.38 -9.08 19.61
N ILE A 37 11.85 -7.95 19.09
CA ILE A 37 11.00 -6.92 18.45
C ILE A 37 11.23 -6.84 16.94
N ALA A 38 12.45 -7.14 16.49
CA ALA A 38 12.79 -7.06 15.08
C ALA A 38 13.76 -8.18 14.66
N GLU A 39 13.83 -8.41 13.36
CA GLU A 39 14.88 -9.25 12.77
C GLU A 39 15.50 -8.53 11.56
N ARG A 40 16.83 -8.49 11.51
CA ARG A 40 17.60 -7.86 10.43
C ARG A 40 18.15 -8.92 9.51
N LYS A 41 17.97 -8.78 8.22
CA LYS A 41 18.57 -9.67 7.23
C LYS A 41 20.08 -9.41 7.14
N THR A 42 20.89 -10.42 7.42
CA THR A 42 22.36 -10.34 7.37
C THR A 42 22.94 -10.98 6.12
N ALA A 43 22.27 -12.00 5.59
CA ALA A 43 22.61 -12.69 4.35
C ALA A 43 21.35 -13.38 3.80
N PRO A 44 21.34 -13.90 2.56
CA PRO A 44 20.24 -14.70 2.04
C PRO A 44 19.82 -15.81 3.00
N GLY A 45 18.58 -15.78 3.48
CA GLY A 45 18.02 -16.75 4.41
C GLY A 45 18.52 -16.67 5.86
N GLN A 46 19.29 -15.65 6.22
CA GLN A 46 19.82 -15.45 7.57
C GLN A 46 19.27 -14.18 8.21
N TRP A 47 18.70 -14.32 9.40
CA TRP A 47 18.07 -13.25 10.16
C TRP A 47 18.69 -13.13 11.54
N MET A 48 19.13 -11.95 11.90
CA MET A 48 19.65 -11.62 13.23
C MET A 48 18.53 -11.02 14.06
N LYS A 49 18.26 -11.60 15.21
CA LYS A 49 17.26 -11.11 16.16
C LYS A 49 17.78 -9.85 16.84
N VAL A 50 16.86 -8.92 17.08
CA VAL A 50 17.05 -7.70 17.86
C VAL A 50 16.03 -7.73 18.99
N ILE A 51 16.47 -7.66 20.23
CA ILE A 51 15.58 -7.57 21.39
C ILE A 51 15.08 -6.14 21.59
N THR A 52 14.01 -5.98 22.34
CA THR A 52 13.35 -4.68 22.58
C THR A 52 14.31 -3.67 23.19
N GLY A 53 15.16 -4.09 24.15
CA GLY A 53 16.17 -3.23 24.77
C GLY A 53 17.25 -2.75 23.80
N GLU A 54 17.69 -3.61 22.85
CA GLU A 54 18.64 -3.19 21.80
C GLU A 54 18.01 -2.18 20.86
N PHE A 55 16.76 -2.44 20.40
CA PHE A 55 16.04 -1.48 19.57
C PHE A 55 15.85 -0.13 20.26
N HIS A 56 15.44 -0.15 21.54
CA HIS A 56 15.27 1.05 22.36
C HIS A 56 16.59 1.81 22.53
N LYS A 57 17.69 1.11 22.81
CA LYS A 57 19.04 1.70 22.89
C LYS A 57 19.42 2.41 21.58
N ASP A 58 19.17 1.77 20.43
CA ASP A 58 19.45 2.38 19.13
C ASP A 58 18.59 3.62 18.89
N VAL A 59 17.32 3.61 19.30
CA VAL A 59 16.41 4.77 19.25
C VAL A 59 16.93 5.93 20.10
N ILE A 60 17.33 5.66 21.35
CA ILE A 60 17.87 6.67 22.27
C ILE A 60 19.18 7.25 21.74
N ALA A 61 20.09 6.40 21.24
CA ALA A 61 21.35 6.84 20.66
C ALA A 61 21.14 7.77 19.46
N ALA A 62 20.22 7.40 18.55
CA ALA A 62 19.84 8.23 17.42
C ALA A 62 19.16 9.55 17.87
N ALA A 63 18.25 9.50 18.85
CA ALA A 63 17.57 10.68 19.39
C ALA A 63 18.56 11.70 19.98
N LYS A 64 19.49 11.25 20.82
CA LYS A 64 20.56 12.08 21.37
C LYS A 64 21.46 12.64 20.26
N GLY A 65 21.81 11.80 19.27
CA GLY A 65 22.59 12.22 18.11
C GLY A 65 21.91 13.35 17.30
N LEU A 66 20.61 13.24 17.08
CA LEU A 66 19.82 14.27 16.42
C LEU A 66 19.75 15.57 17.23
N ILE A 67 19.61 15.50 18.55
CA ILE A 67 19.67 16.68 19.43
C ILE A 67 21.04 17.35 19.32
N ALA A 68 22.13 16.57 19.45
CA ALA A 68 23.51 17.08 19.31
C ALA A 68 23.77 17.67 17.92
N PHE A 69 23.08 17.18 16.90
CA PHE A 69 23.11 17.71 15.53
C PHE A 69 22.36 19.06 15.39
N GLY A 70 21.67 19.49 16.45
CA GLY A 70 20.91 20.73 16.49
C GLY A 70 19.45 20.60 16.04
N ILE A 71 18.91 19.39 15.97
CA ILE A 71 17.49 19.16 15.65
C ILE A 71 16.64 19.51 16.87
N ALA A 72 15.79 20.50 16.70
CA ALA A 72 14.82 20.93 17.72
C ALA A 72 13.43 20.33 17.47
N LYS A 73 12.56 20.35 18.49
CA LYS A 73 11.13 20.04 18.35
C LYS A 73 10.53 20.86 17.19
N GLY A 74 9.74 20.21 16.34
CA GLY A 74 9.12 20.81 15.16
C GLY A 74 10.05 20.97 13.95
N ASN A 75 11.36 20.69 14.07
CA ASN A 75 12.24 20.70 12.89
C ASN A 75 11.96 19.50 12.00
N ALA A 76 11.92 19.73 10.70
CA ALA A 76 11.75 18.69 9.70
C ALA A 76 13.08 17.99 9.39
N VAL A 77 13.02 16.65 9.39
CA VAL A 77 14.11 15.74 9.01
C VAL A 77 13.61 14.79 7.96
N THR A 78 14.37 14.63 6.88
CA THR A 78 14.02 13.70 5.80
C THR A 78 14.74 12.36 5.96
N ILE A 79 13.99 11.26 5.80
CA ILE A 79 14.52 9.92 5.57
C ILE A 79 14.25 9.54 4.12
N PHE A 80 15.31 9.41 3.31
CA PHE A 80 15.27 9.01 1.91
C PHE A 80 15.88 7.62 1.76
N SER A 81 15.07 6.60 2.01
CA SER A 81 15.57 5.24 2.20
C SER A 81 14.54 4.18 1.81
N THR A 82 15.01 3.02 1.39
CA THR A 82 14.24 1.78 1.32
C THR A 82 13.79 1.34 2.71
N THR A 83 12.94 0.32 2.76
CA THR A 83 12.45 -0.27 4.02
C THR A 83 13.56 -1.07 4.70
N ARG A 84 14.11 -0.52 5.76
CA ARG A 84 15.21 -1.12 6.53
C ARG A 84 15.10 -0.81 8.02
N TYR A 85 15.82 -1.56 8.84
CA TYR A 85 15.79 -1.46 10.30
C TYR A 85 16.07 -0.03 10.79
N GLU A 86 17.11 0.61 10.25
CA GLU A 86 17.53 1.94 10.63
C GLU A 86 16.47 3.00 10.34
N TRP A 87 15.61 2.77 9.33
CA TRP A 87 14.45 3.63 9.07
C TRP A 87 13.48 3.61 10.27
N GLY A 88 13.19 2.42 10.80
CA GLY A 88 12.33 2.27 11.97
C GLY A 88 12.93 2.93 13.22
N VAL A 89 14.22 2.74 13.47
CA VAL A 89 14.94 3.38 14.59
C VAL A 89 14.87 4.90 14.49
N LEU A 90 15.16 5.47 13.32
CA LEU A 90 15.12 6.92 13.10
C LEU A 90 13.73 7.50 13.26
N ASP A 91 12.69 6.81 12.80
CA ASP A 91 11.30 7.26 12.94
C ASP A 91 10.87 7.38 14.40
N PHE A 92 11.21 6.38 15.22
CA PHE A 92 10.97 6.43 16.67
C PHE A 92 11.85 7.47 17.38
N ALA A 93 13.10 7.66 16.92
CA ALA A 93 14.00 8.67 17.47
C ALA A 93 13.49 10.10 17.19
N LEU A 94 13.01 10.38 15.97
CA LEU A 94 12.38 11.65 15.61
C LEU A 94 11.11 11.89 16.42
N ALA A 95 10.28 10.85 16.58
CA ALA A 95 9.07 10.91 17.38
C ALA A 95 9.36 11.20 18.87
N ALA A 96 10.44 10.63 19.44
CA ALA A 96 10.84 10.84 20.83
C ALA A 96 11.21 12.30 21.11
N ILE A 97 11.84 12.98 20.16
CA ILE A 97 12.30 14.37 20.35
C ILE A 97 11.34 15.42 19.75
N GLY A 98 10.18 14.99 19.23
CA GLY A 98 9.19 15.88 18.61
C GLY A 98 9.65 16.50 17.28
N ALA A 99 10.62 15.91 16.60
CA ALA A 99 11.01 16.30 15.26
C ALA A 99 10.05 15.72 14.23
N VAL A 100 9.83 16.44 13.13
CA VAL A 100 8.87 16.08 12.09
C VAL A 100 9.55 15.21 11.04
N ASN A 101 9.13 13.94 10.91
CA ASN A 101 9.61 13.07 9.86
C ASN A 101 8.96 13.45 8.52
N VAL A 102 9.78 13.85 7.54
CA VAL A 102 9.33 14.15 6.17
C VAL A 102 9.92 13.10 5.22
N PRO A 103 9.31 11.92 5.11
CA PRO A 103 9.88 10.84 4.33
C PRO A 103 9.77 11.11 2.83
N ILE A 104 10.83 10.74 2.09
CA ILE A 104 10.84 10.74 0.62
C ILE A 104 10.82 9.30 0.14
N TYR A 105 10.00 9.00 -0.87
CA TYR A 105 9.97 7.67 -1.48
C TYR A 105 11.30 7.34 -2.15
N ASP A 106 11.78 6.13 -1.93
CA ASP A 106 13.06 5.62 -2.43
C ASP A 106 13.22 5.75 -3.97
N THR A 107 12.12 5.88 -4.67
CA THR A 107 12.04 6.04 -6.12
C THR A 107 11.94 7.50 -6.59
N ASP A 108 11.74 8.47 -5.69
CA ASP A 108 11.59 9.87 -6.07
C ASP A 108 12.85 10.43 -6.73
N SER A 109 12.65 11.25 -7.74
CA SER A 109 13.73 11.96 -8.44
C SER A 109 14.29 13.11 -7.59
N ALA A 110 15.48 13.60 -7.95
CA ALA A 110 16.09 14.78 -7.33
C ALA A 110 15.15 16.00 -7.35
N ALA A 111 14.41 16.22 -8.44
CA ALA A 111 13.47 17.34 -8.56
C ALA A 111 12.22 17.19 -7.65
N GLN A 112 11.79 15.95 -7.38
CA GLN A 112 10.72 15.70 -6.41
C GLN A 112 11.22 15.91 -4.99
N ALA A 113 12.42 15.38 -4.68
CA ALA A 113 13.09 15.60 -3.40
C ALA A 113 13.29 17.10 -3.12
N GLU A 114 13.82 17.88 -4.07
CA GLU A 114 14.00 19.33 -3.95
C GLU A 114 12.72 20.07 -3.53
N ARG A 115 11.60 19.72 -4.14
CA ARG A 115 10.28 20.32 -3.79
C ARG A 115 9.88 20.01 -2.37
N ILE A 116 10.00 18.74 -1.95
CA ILE A 116 9.65 18.29 -0.60
C ILE A 116 10.53 18.98 0.43
N LEU A 117 11.85 18.99 0.20
CA LEU A 117 12.84 19.61 1.08
C LEU A 117 12.57 21.11 1.30
N ASN A 118 12.21 21.83 0.24
CA ASN A 118 11.92 23.25 0.30
C ASN A 118 10.55 23.56 0.91
N ASP A 119 9.52 22.79 0.55
CA ASP A 119 8.15 23.04 1.05
C ASP A 119 8.05 22.82 2.56
N SER A 120 8.80 21.84 3.10
CA SER A 120 8.80 21.48 4.52
C SER A 120 10.02 22.00 5.31
N ASP A 121 10.83 22.87 4.76
CA ASP A 121 12.00 23.48 5.44
C ASP A 121 12.92 22.45 6.13
N VAL A 122 13.20 21.33 5.46
CA VAL A 122 14.03 20.24 6.00
C VAL A 122 15.41 20.72 6.41
N LYS A 123 15.83 20.39 7.65
CA LYS A 123 17.13 20.79 8.23
C LYS A 123 18.22 19.75 8.02
N LEU A 124 17.85 18.47 8.04
CA LEU A 124 18.74 17.32 7.91
C LEU A 124 18.10 16.29 6.98
N ALA A 125 18.88 15.73 6.08
CA ALA A 125 18.45 14.59 5.27
C ALA A 125 19.31 13.37 5.58
N ILE A 126 18.71 12.18 5.59
CA ILE A 126 19.36 10.90 5.83
C ILE A 126 19.03 9.98 4.65
N ALA A 127 20.02 9.75 3.78
CA ALA A 127 19.94 8.82 2.66
C ALA A 127 20.40 7.41 3.08
N ASP A 128 19.85 6.35 2.50
CA ASP A 128 20.35 5.01 2.80
C ASP A 128 21.66 4.69 2.07
N ASN A 129 21.77 5.07 0.80
CA ASN A 129 22.89 4.67 -0.06
C ASN A 129 23.44 5.84 -0.90
N ARG A 130 24.51 5.56 -1.65
CA ARG A 130 25.19 6.55 -2.49
C ARG A 130 24.28 7.14 -3.57
N GLU A 131 23.42 6.36 -4.19
CA GLU A 131 22.54 6.84 -5.25
C GLU A 131 21.57 7.92 -4.75
N ARG A 132 20.92 7.69 -3.60
CA ARG A 132 20.00 8.67 -2.99
C ARG A 132 20.73 9.85 -2.39
N PHE A 133 21.91 9.61 -1.81
CA PHE A 133 22.77 10.69 -1.38
C PHE A 133 23.09 11.65 -2.54
N ASP A 134 23.51 11.13 -3.70
CA ASP A 134 23.84 11.95 -4.87
C ASP A 134 22.64 12.71 -5.43
N ARG A 135 21.43 12.12 -5.36
CA ARG A 135 20.20 12.83 -5.71
C ARG A 135 19.96 14.05 -4.81
N LEU A 136 20.16 13.93 -3.51
CA LEU A 136 20.01 15.03 -2.54
C LEU A 136 21.13 16.06 -2.72
N ASP A 137 22.37 15.61 -2.85
CA ASP A 137 23.55 16.47 -3.03
C ASP A 137 23.42 17.34 -4.30
N SER A 138 22.87 16.78 -5.37
CA SER A 138 22.64 17.51 -6.63
C SER A 138 21.67 18.68 -6.51
N VAL A 139 20.90 18.78 -5.43
CA VAL A 139 19.90 19.83 -5.19
C VAL A 139 20.17 20.66 -3.93
N ILE A 140 21.17 20.34 -3.13
CA ILE A 140 21.43 20.95 -1.83
C ILE A 140 21.57 22.47 -1.90
N ASP A 141 22.24 22.99 -2.93
CA ASP A 141 22.43 24.43 -3.14
C ASP A 141 21.11 25.18 -3.38
N ARG A 142 20.05 24.47 -3.78
CA ARG A 142 18.71 25.00 -4.00
C ARG A 142 17.76 24.77 -2.82
N CYS A 143 18.28 24.15 -1.74
CA CYS A 143 17.52 23.85 -0.53
C CYS A 143 18.14 24.59 0.67
N PRO A 144 17.85 25.89 0.85
CA PRO A 144 18.55 26.75 1.81
C PRO A 144 18.41 26.31 3.27
N SER A 145 17.35 25.59 3.61
CA SER A 145 17.13 25.05 4.96
C SER A 145 17.93 23.77 5.23
N LEU A 146 18.24 22.97 4.20
CA LEU A 146 19.01 21.73 4.32
C LEU A 146 20.49 22.04 4.54
N LYS A 147 21.03 21.66 5.70
CA LYS A 147 22.42 21.94 6.06
C LYS A 147 23.34 20.75 5.88
N HIS A 148 22.82 19.55 6.05
CA HIS A 148 23.61 18.32 6.04
C HIS A 148 22.84 17.16 5.46
N ILE A 149 23.58 16.24 4.82
CA ILE A 149 23.11 14.98 4.34
C ILE A 149 23.95 13.87 4.99
N LEU A 150 23.34 12.97 5.71
CA LEU A 150 23.98 11.76 6.25
C LEU A 150 23.67 10.56 5.35
N MET A 151 24.55 9.55 5.36
CA MET A 151 24.36 8.33 4.59
C MET A 151 24.46 7.08 5.49
N LEU A 152 23.40 6.27 5.52
CA LEU A 152 23.34 5.07 6.36
C LEU A 152 24.44 4.06 6.01
N ASP A 153 24.69 3.84 4.72
CA ASP A 153 25.74 2.93 4.26
C ASP A 153 27.17 3.43 4.59
N SER A 154 27.31 4.71 4.97
CA SER A 154 28.56 5.29 5.50
C SER A 154 28.52 5.49 7.02
N ASN A 155 27.76 4.64 7.71
CA ASN A 155 27.68 4.62 9.17
C ASN A 155 27.05 5.87 9.81
N ALA A 156 26.00 6.44 9.20
CA ALA A 156 25.27 7.57 9.80
C ALA A 156 24.77 7.29 11.22
N MET A 157 24.31 6.05 11.51
CA MET A 157 23.86 5.66 12.85
C MET A 157 25.00 5.76 13.87
N GLY A 158 26.20 5.26 13.56
CA GLY A 158 27.35 5.39 14.45
C GLY A 158 27.84 6.85 14.60
N ALA A 159 27.67 7.67 13.56
CA ALA A 159 27.98 9.11 13.66
C ALA A 159 26.99 9.81 14.63
N LEU A 160 25.68 9.49 14.54
CA LEU A 160 24.67 10.01 15.48
C LEU A 160 24.95 9.53 16.90
N GLU A 161 25.26 8.24 17.10
CA GLU A 161 25.62 7.69 18.41
C GLU A 161 26.83 8.42 19.01
N GLY A 162 27.91 8.60 18.19
CA GLY A 162 29.10 9.32 18.64
C GLY A 162 28.86 10.78 19.02
N LEU A 163 27.99 11.50 18.29
CA LEU A 163 27.59 12.86 18.63
C LEU A 163 26.72 12.88 19.89
N GLY A 164 25.82 11.91 20.04
CA GLY A 164 24.85 11.81 21.11
C GLY A 164 25.45 11.65 22.50
N VAL A 165 26.74 11.23 22.62
CA VAL A 165 27.42 11.14 23.94
C VAL A 165 27.54 12.47 24.66
N THR A 166 27.36 13.59 23.96
CA THR A 166 27.41 14.95 24.54
C THR A 166 26.07 15.38 25.14
N VAL A 167 24.98 14.66 24.87
CA VAL A 167 23.63 14.97 25.35
C VAL A 167 23.34 14.15 26.59
N SER A 168 22.97 14.81 27.70
CA SER A 168 22.65 14.13 28.95
C SER A 168 21.30 13.41 28.87
N ASP A 169 21.04 12.51 29.83
CA ASP A 169 19.75 11.83 29.91
C ASP A 169 18.64 12.83 30.29
N GLU A 170 18.94 13.78 31.19
CA GLU A 170 18.00 14.82 31.59
C GLU A 170 17.58 15.74 30.43
N GLU A 171 18.50 16.05 29.51
CA GLU A 171 18.18 16.83 28.29
C GLU A 171 17.29 16.04 27.35
N LEU A 172 17.56 14.75 27.17
CA LEU A 172 16.71 13.87 26.37
C LEU A 172 15.31 13.72 26.99
N GLU A 173 15.23 13.45 28.31
CA GLU A 173 13.96 13.30 29.03
C GLU A 173 13.13 14.59 28.90
N ALA A 174 13.74 15.77 29.16
CA ALA A 174 13.05 17.03 28.97
C ALA A 174 12.52 17.25 27.56
N ARG A 175 13.21 16.71 26.54
CA ARG A 175 12.75 16.77 25.15
C ARG A 175 11.59 15.82 24.93
N ILE A 176 11.63 14.59 25.44
CA ILE A 176 10.55 13.60 25.36
C ILE A 176 9.28 14.16 26.04
N ASP A 177 9.42 14.68 27.25
CA ASP A 177 8.31 15.24 28.01
C ASP A 177 7.66 16.48 27.36
N SER A 178 8.36 17.14 26.45
CA SER A 178 7.84 18.28 25.70
C SER A 178 6.94 17.89 24.54
N VAL A 179 6.91 16.61 24.15
CA VAL A 179 6.15 16.15 22.97
C VAL A 179 4.72 15.81 23.37
N HIS A 180 3.75 16.29 22.61
CA HIS A 180 2.33 16.07 22.85
C HIS A 180 1.67 15.36 21.69
N ALA A 181 0.56 14.68 21.98
CA ALA A 181 -0.17 13.88 20.99
C ALA A 181 -0.61 14.69 19.75
N ASP A 182 -0.95 15.95 19.92
CA ASP A 182 -1.37 16.82 18.84
C ASP A 182 -0.22 17.52 18.11
N ASP A 183 1.04 17.30 18.51
CA ASP A 183 2.19 17.78 17.77
C ASP A 183 2.28 17.09 16.40
N LEU A 184 2.83 17.81 15.43
CA LEU A 184 3.04 17.29 14.09
C LEU A 184 4.13 16.20 14.12
N ALA A 185 3.76 14.97 13.78
CA ALA A 185 4.70 13.84 13.74
C ALA A 185 5.36 13.69 12.37
N THR A 186 4.62 13.97 11.31
CA THR A 186 5.10 13.76 9.94
C THR A 186 4.33 14.58 8.90
N ILE A 187 5.01 14.90 7.80
CA ILE A 187 4.37 15.42 6.59
C ILE A 187 4.60 14.40 5.47
N VAL A 188 3.53 13.75 5.01
CA VAL A 188 3.64 12.73 3.95
C VAL A 188 3.15 13.32 2.64
N TYR A 189 4.05 13.40 1.67
CA TYR A 189 3.73 13.95 0.35
C TYR A 189 3.03 12.92 -0.52
N THR A 190 1.86 13.30 -1.03
CA THR A 190 1.07 12.46 -1.94
C THR A 190 1.14 13.04 -3.35
N SER A 191 1.29 12.16 -4.35
CA SER A 191 1.16 12.56 -5.75
C SER A 191 -0.31 12.83 -6.06
N GLY A 192 -0.72 14.08 -5.91
CA GLY A 192 -2.07 14.50 -6.28
C GLY A 192 -2.35 14.29 -7.77
N SER A 193 -3.59 13.97 -8.14
CA SER A 193 -4.05 13.87 -9.53
C SER A 193 -3.88 15.18 -10.34
N THR A 194 -3.54 16.28 -9.69
CA THR A 194 -3.45 17.63 -10.27
C THR A 194 -2.02 18.14 -10.49
N GLY A 195 -0.99 17.32 -10.29
CA GLY A 195 0.39 17.61 -10.72
C GLY A 195 1.41 17.82 -9.60
N ALA A 196 1.25 18.76 -8.67
CA ALA A 196 2.20 18.97 -7.58
C ALA A 196 1.88 18.08 -6.36
N PRO A 197 2.86 17.43 -5.73
CA PRO A 197 2.64 16.71 -4.48
C PRO A 197 2.11 17.64 -3.39
N LYS A 198 1.21 17.13 -2.54
CA LYS A 198 0.69 17.83 -1.38
C LYS A 198 1.17 17.13 -0.13
N GLY A 199 1.71 17.85 0.83
CA GLY A 199 2.13 17.34 2.12
C GLY A 199 0.93 17.19 3.07
N ALA A 200 0.54 15.98 3.42
CA ALA A 200 -0.48 15.74 4.44
C ALA A 200 0.15 15.81 5.84
N GLU A 201 -0.35 16.70 6.69
CA GLU A 201 0.10 16.86 8.06
C GLU A 201 -0.58 15.85 8.99
N LEU A 202 0.20 14.97 9.60
CA LEU A 202 -0.27 13.95 10.53
C LEU A 202 0.37 14.12 11.90
N SER A 203 -0.46 14.17 12.95
CA SER A 203 -0.01 14.25 14.33
C SER A 203 0.34 12.87 14.91
N HIS A 204 0.98 12.85 16.07
CA HIS A 204 1.17 11.63 16.85
C HIS A 204 -0.19 10.98 17.18
N ARG A 205 -1.19 11.78 17.59
CA ARG A 205 -2.55 11.31 17.87
C ARG A 205 -3.18 10.56 16.70
N ASN A 206 -3.00 11.03 15.46
CA ASN A 206 -3.56 10.36 14.30
C ASN A 206 -3.04 8.91 14.19
N PHE A 207 -1.73 8.71 14.32
CA PHE A 207 -1.13 7.38 14.23
C PHE A 207 -1.41 6.50 15.46
N ILE A 208 -1.35 7.04 16.68
CA ILE A 208 -1.63 6.27 17.89
C ILE A 208 -3.08 5.77 17.88
N SER A 209 -4.03 6.65 17.54
CA SER A 209 -5.45 6.30 17.46
C SER A 209 -5.70 5.14 16.51
N ILE A 210 -5.20 5.24 15.27
CA ILE A 210 -5.43 4.19 14.29
C ILE A 210 -4.64 2.91 14.62
N THR A 211 -3.45 3.03 15.19
CA THR A 211 -2.65 1.88 15.63
C THR A 211 -3.42 1.07 16.68
N ARG A 212 -3.95 1.73 17.70
CA ARG A 212 -4.74 1.07 18.76
C ARG A 212 -6.06 0.53 18.22
N ALA A 213 -6.83 1.36 17.51
CA ALA A 213 -8.12 0.95 16.95
C ALA A 213 -7.97 -0.18 15.93
N GLY A 214 -6.96 -0.12 15.07
CA GLY A 214 -6.65 -1.16 14.10
C GLY A 214 -6.16 -2.46 14.74
N SER A 215 -5.35 -2.38 15.80
CA SER A 215 -4.91 -3.56 16.56
C SER A 215 -6.09 -4.26 17.24
N LEU A 216 -7.05 -3.51 17.78
CA LEU A 216 -8.28 -4.08 18.35
C LEU A 216 -9.18 -4.72 17.28
N ALA A 217 -9.32 -4.06 16.13
CA ALA A 217 -10.15 -4.56 15.03
C ALA A 217 -9.56 -5.81 14.35
N LEU A 218 -8.24 -5.96 14.39
CA LEU A 218 -7.46 -7.06 13.78
C LEU A 218 -6.67 -7.85 14.84
N HIS A 219 -7.25 -8.00 16.04
CA HIS A 219 -6.55 -8.60 17.19
C HIS A 219 -6.03 -10.01 16.89
N GLU A 220 -6.77 -10.83 16.13
CA GLU A 220 -6.35 -12.18 15.75
C GLU A 220 -5.09 -12.19 14.86
N ILE A 221 -4.79 -11.07 14.20
CA ILE A 221 -3.64 -10.94 13.31
C ILE A 221 -2.46 -10.30 14.03
N ILE A 222 -2.73 -9.25 14.82
CA ILE A 222 -1.71 -8.33 15.36
C ILE A 222 -1.36 -8.65 16.82
N LEU A 223 -2.33 -9.15 17.61
CA LEU A 223 -2.17 -9.33 19.05
C LEU A 223 -2.09 -10.79 19.51
N GLU A 224 -2.40 -11.77 18.64
CA GLU A 224 -2.40 -13.18 19.00
C GLU A 224 -1.17 -13.93 18.49
N ASP A 225 -0.65 -14.85 19.34
CA ASP A 225 0.24 -15.96 19.01
C ASP A 225 1.52 -15.58 18.22
N HIS A 226 2.34 -14.70 18.80
CA HIS A 226 3.65 -14.31 18.27
C HIS A 226 3.60 -13.79 16.82
N PRO A 227 2.95 -12.65 16.58
CA PRO A 227 2.76 -12.11 15.24
C PRO A 227 4.10 -11.73 14.61
N ARG A 228 4.33 -12.21 13.39
CA ARG A 228 5.57 -11.98 12.63
C ARG A 228 5.23 -11.36 11.28
N LEU A 229 5.77 -10.18 11.05
CA LEU A 229 5.58 -9.41 9.83
C LEU A 229 6.89 -9.29 9.06
N LEU A 230 6.93 -9.72 7.80
CA LEU A 230 8.00 -9.29 6.88
C LEU A 230 7.56 -8.01 6.17
N LEU A 231 8.15 -6.89 6.54
CA LEU A 231 7.82 -5.57 6.03
C LEU A 231 8.71 -5.23 4.83
N PHE A 232 8.10 -5.09 3.66
CA PHE A 232 8.75 -4.75 2.39
C PHE A 232 8.09 -3.55 1.69
N LEU A 233 6.93 -3.09 2.20
CA LEU A 233 6.27 -1.88 1.70
C LEU A 233 7.08 -0.64 2.12
N PRO A 234 7.11 0.42 1.29
CA PRO A 234 7.83 1.64 1.62
C PRO A 234 7.35 2.29 2.92
N LEU A 235 8.26 2.49 3.88
CA LEU A 235 7.96 3.15 5.15
C LEU A 235 7.66 4.66 4.99
N ALA A 236 7.98 5.24 3.85
CA ALA A 236 7.50 6.56 3.47
C ALA A 236 5.96 6.63 3.34
N HIS A 237 5.28 5.48 3.19
CA HIS A 237 3.82 5.40 3.09
C HIS A 237 3.17 5.09 4.44
N CYS A 238 2.10 5.80 4.80
CA CYS A 238 1.38 5.63 6.07
C CYS A 238 0.95 4.18 6.36
N PHE A 239 0.58 3.41 5.33
CA PHE A 239 0.13 2.03 5.49
C PHE A 239 1.24 1.10 6.04
N ALA A 240 2.48 1.24 5.55
CA ALA A 240 3.61 0.50 6.07
C ALA A 240 3.99 0.95 7.49
N ARG A 241 3.91 2.25 7.76
CA ARG A 241 4.18 2.80 9.10
C ARG A 241 3.14 2.35 10.12
N PHE A 242 1.85 2.40 9.76
CA PHE A 242 0.78 1.89 10.62
C PHE A 242 1.06 0.47 11.09
N ILE A 243 1.36 -0.45 10.16
CA ILE A 243 1.56 -1.86 10.53
C ILE A 243 2.89 -2.07 11.29
N GLN A 244 3.92 -1.26 11.01
CA GLN A 244 5.13 -1.22 11.82
C GLN A 244 4.81 -0.83 13.27
N TYR A 245 4.04 0.24 13.46
CA TYR A 245 3.65 0.70 14.80
C TYR A 245 2.78 -0.33 15.53
N ALA A 246 1.82 -0.93 14.84
CA ALA A 246 0.97 -1.97 15.40
C ALA A 246 1.80 -3.21 15.85
N SER A 247 2.77 -3.64 15.02
CA SER A 247 3.65 -4.75 15.36
C SER A 247 4.61 -4.42 16.51
N ILE A 248 5.15 -3.20 16.55
CA ILE A 248 6.03 -2.74 17.63
C ILE A 248 5.24 -2.54 18.93
N ALA A 249 4.01 -2.05 18.86
CA ALA A 249 3.15 -1.85 20.01
C ALA A 249 2.61 -3.16 20.60
N SER A 250 2.59 -4.26 19.86
CA SER A 250 2.15 -5.57 20.39
C SER A 250 3.22 -6.16 21.31
N ASP A 251 2.80 -7.03 22.24
CA ASP A 251 3.67 -7.52 23.32
C ASP A 251 4.82 -8.41 22.81
N ASP A 252 4.60 -9.17 21.74
CA ASP A 252 5.56 -10.12 21.18
C ASP A 252 5.67 -10.07 19.63
N GLY A 253 5.19 -8.99 19.03
CA GLY A 253 5.29 -8.76 17.60
C GLY A 253 6.74 -8.62 17.12
N VAL A 254 7.04 -9.24 15.98
CA VAL A 254 8.38 -9.23 15.36
C VAL A 254 8.29 -8.66 13.96
N VAL A 255 9.07 -7.62 13.67
CA VAL A 255 9.18 -7.01 12.34
C VAL A 255 10.49 -7.41 11.68
N GLY A 256 10.42 -8.09 10.53
CA GLY A 256 11.54 -8.26 9.61
C GLY A 256 11.53 -7.16 8.56
N TYR A 257 12.65 -6.52 8.30
CA TYR A 257 12.77 -5.46 7.31
C TYR A 257 13.42 -5.99 6.03
N LEU A 258 12.75 -5.80 4.89
CA LEU A 258 13.22 -6.23 3.58
C LEU A 258 13.36 -5.05 2.61
N PRO A 259 14.59 -4.60 2.33
CA PRO A 259 14.83 -3.44 1.45
C PRO A 259 14.65 -3.75 -0.05
N ASP A 260 14.84 -5.02 -0.47
CA ASP A 260 14.76 -5.42 -1.89
C ASP A 260 13.66 -6.47 -2.11
N THR A 261 12.61 -6.05 -2.78
CA THR A 261 11.46 -6.93 -3.12
C THR A 261 11.78 -8.00 -4.16
N LYS A 262 12.94 -7.95 -4.84
CA LYS A 262 13.37 -8.99 -5.78
C LYS A 262 13.59 -10.33 -5.08
N THR A 263 13.94 -10.31 -3.79
CA THR A 263 14.17 -11.51 -2.98
C THR A 263 12.96 -11.87 -2.10
N LEU A 264 11.79 -11.25 -2.30
CA LEU A 264 10.62 -11.40 -1.43
C LEU A 264 10.21 -12.86 -1.19
N LEU A 265 10.04 -13.68 -2.22
CA LEU A 265 9.58 -15.07 -2.05
C LEU A 265 10.55 -15.97 -1.29
N PRO A 266 11.89 -15.97 -1.57
CA PRO A 266 12.84 -16.67 -0.72
C PRO A 266 12.87 -16.16 0.72
N ASP A 267 12.73 -14.84 0.92
CA ASP A 267 12.77 -14.23 2.25
C ASP A 267 11.52 -14.51 3.07
N LEU A 268 10.33 -14.55 2.45
CA LEU A 268 9.11 -15.02 3.11
C LEU A 268 9.25 -16.44 3.66
N ARG A 269 9.94 -17.33 2.94
CA ARG A 269 10.17 -18.70 3.39
C ARG A 269 11.16 -18.81 4.55
N SER A 270 12.21 -17.97 4.55
CA SER A 270 13.25 -18.03 5.58
C SER A 270 12.88 -17.23 6.84
N PHE A 271 12.10 -16.14 6.70
CA PHE A 271 11.62 -15.35 7.82
C PHE A 271 10.42 -15.99 8.52
N GLU A 272 9.60 -16.74 7.78
CA GLU A 272 8.39 -17.40 8.27
C GLU A 272 7.37 -16.44 8.91
N PRO A 273 6.81 -15.47 8.15
CA PRO A 273 5.80 -14.58 8.68
C PRO A 273 4.52 -15.34 9.03
N THR A 274 3.78 -14.84 10.04
CA THR A 274 2.44 -15.34 10.39
C THR A 274 1.35 -14.60 9.63
N TYR A 275 1.61 -13.35 9.26
CA TYR A 275 0.75 -12.56 8.39
C TYR A 275 1.57 -11.71 7.43
N LEU A 276 0.94 -11.30 6.34
CA LEU A 276 1.57 -10.48 5.31
C LEU A 276 0.68 -9.30 4.97
N LEU A 277 1.27 -8.12 4.90
CA LEU A 277 0.63 -6.92 4.40
C LEU A 277 1.14 -6.63 3.00
N GLY A 278 0.24 -6.46 2.04
CA GLY A 278 0.62 -6.19 0.66
C GLY A 278 -0.39 -5.34 -0.10
N VAL A 279 0.02 -4.95 -1.29
CA VAL A 279 -0.88 -4.38 -2.30
C VAL A 279 -1.35 -5.49 -3.25
N PRO A 280 -2.47 -5.33 -4.00
CA PRO A 280 -3.02 -6.38 -4.85
C PRO A 280 -1.99 -7.03 -5.78
N ARG A 281 -1.08 -6.25 -6.36
CA ARG A 281 -0.04 -6.71 -7.28
C ARG A 281 0.89 -7.79 -6.69
N VAL A 282 1.12 -7.76 -5.39
CA VAL A 282 1.93 -8.79 -4.71
C VAL A 282 1.23 -10.14 -4.78
N PHE A 283 -0.06 -10.17 -4.50
CA PHE A 283 -0.87 -11.40 -4.49
C PHE A 283 -1.14 -11.92 -5.91
N GLU A 284 -1.33 -11.03 -6.88
CA GLU A 284 -1.38 -11.37 -8.31
C GLU A 284 -0.10 -12.07 -8.76
N LYS A 285 1.07 -11.53 -8.40
CA LYS A 285 2.37 -12.15 -8.71
C LYS A 285 2.51 -13.54 -8.09
N VAL A 286 2.05 -13.73 -6.85
CA VAL A 286 2.06 -15.05 -6.20
C VAL A 286 1.15 -16.04 -6.94
N TYR A 287 -0.08 -15.64 -7.25
CA TYR A 287 -1.03 -16.46 -8.02
C TYR A 287 -0.46 -16.83 -9.40
N ASN A 288 0.04 -15.84 -10.13
CA ASN A 288 0.59 -16.01 -11.46
C ASN A 288 1.86 -16.88 -11.46
N ALA A 289 2.73 -16.72 -10.46
CA ALA A 289 3.91 -17.58 -10.29
C ALA A 289 3.54 -19.04 -10.04
N ALA A 290 2.52 -19.29 -9.20
CA ALA A 290 2.01 -20.64 -8.95
C ALA A 290 1.40 -21.26 -10.20
N SER A 291 0.60 -20.49 -10.96
CA SER A 291 0.00 -20.90 -12.23
C SER A 291 1.07 -21.23 -13.28
N ARG A 292 2.08 -20.37 -13.45
CA ARG A 292 3.21 -20.60 -14.36
C ARG A 292 4.00 -21.85 -14.01
N LYS A 293 4.28 -22.07 -12.71
CA LYS A 293 4.99 -23.26 -12.23
C LYS A 293 4.21 -24.55 -12.53
N ALA A 294 2.90 -24.52 -12.51
CA ALA A 294 2.04 -25.64 -12.90
C ALA A 294 2.10 -25.92 -14.40
N GLY A 295 2.38 -24.91 -15.25
CA GLY A 295 2.53 -25.01 -16.70
C GLY A 295 1.20 -25.24 -17.43
N MET A 296 1.27 -25.53 -18.73
CA MET A 296 0.07 -25.72 -19.59
C MET A 296 -0.43 -27.18 -19.68
N GLY A 297 0.31 -28.14 -19.12
CA GLY A 297 -0.04 -29.57 -19.15
C GLY A 297 -1.14 -29.94 -18.15
N TRP A 298 -1.17 -31.23 -17.79
CA TRP A 298 -2.16 -31.75 -16.83
C TRP A 298 -2.08 -31.06 -15.44
N LYS A 299 -0.88 -30.66 -14.99
CA LYS A 299 -0.68 -29.92 -13.73
C LYS A 299 -1.30 -28.51 -13.81
N GLY A 300 -1.17 -27.83 -14.95
CA GLY A 300 -1.82 -26.54 -15.17
C GLY A 300 -3.34 -26.65 -15.15
N ARG A 301 -3.90 -27.67 -15.82
CA ARG A 301 -5.34 -27.95 -15.75
C ARG A 301 -5.81 -28.27 -14.33
N LEU A 302 -4.99 -29.01 -13.57
CA LEU A 302 -5.25 -29.29 -12.16
C LEU A 302 -5.26 -28.00 -11.32
N PHE A 303 -4.28 -27.12 -11.52
CA PHE A 303 -4.21 -25.83 -10.83
C PHE A 303 -5.44 -24.97 -11.11
N LEU A 304 -5.86 -24.85 -12.37
CA LEU A 304 -7.04 -24.05 -12.74
C LEU A 304 -8.33 -24.59 -12.11
N LYS A 305 -8.52 -25.92 -12.12
CA LYS A 305 -9.66 -26.56 -11.44
C LYS A 305 -9.63 -26.35 -9.93
N ALA A 306 -8.45 -26.48 -9.31
CA ALA A 306 -8.27 -26.23 -7.89
C ALA A 306 -8.56 -24.76 -7.54
N ALA A 307 -8.13 -23.81 -8.40
CA ALA A 307 -8.40 -22.40 -8.20
C ALA A 307 -9.90 -22.06 -8.34
N GLU A 308 -10.61 -22.69 -9.27
CA GLU A 308 -12.07 -22.57 -9.39
C GLU A 308 -12.77 -23.13 -8.14
N ALA A 309 -12.43 -24.36 -7.75
CA ALA A 309 -12.99 -24.99 -6.55
C ALA A 309 -12.72 -24.19 -5.26
N ALA A 310 -11.55 -23.52 -5.16
CA ALA A 310 -11.27 -22.63 -4.04
C ALA A 310 -12.19 -21.41 -4.01
N ARG A 311 -12.44 -20.78 -5.17
CA ARG A 311 -13.38 -19.66 -5.26
C ARG A 311 -14.79 -20.07 -4.88
N ASP A 312 -15.27 -21.18 -5.43
CA ASP A 312 -16.60 -21.73 -5.12
C ASP A 312 -16.73 -22.03 -3.62
N TRP A 313 -15.71 -22.62 -3.02
CA TRP A 313 -15.64 -22.87 -1.59
C TRP A 313 -15.76 -21.58 -0.77
N SER A 314 -15.03 -20.55 -1.15
CA SER A 314 -15.09 -19.25 -0.50
C SER A 314 -16.45 -18.57 -0.67
N HIS A 315 -17.07 -18.66 -1.84
CA HIS A 315 -18.44 -18.15 -2.07
C HIS A 315 -19.46 -18.86 -1.18
N MET A 316 -19.39 -20.19 -1.09
CA MET A 316 -20.28 -20.96 -0.20
C MET A 316 -20.10 -20.54 1.27
N GLN A 317 -18.85 -20.39 1.73
CA GLN A 317 -18.57 -19.92 3.09
C GLN A 317 -19.19 -18.53 3.36
N GLN A 318 -19.01 -17.59 2.44
CA GLN A 318 -19.57 -16.25 2.58
C GLN A 318 -21.10 -16.24 2.54
N ALA A 319 -21.73 -17.13 1.77
CA ALA A 319 -23.19 -17.32 1.74
C ALA A 319 -23.74 -18.09 2.94
N GLY A 320 -22.89 -18.61 3.84
CA GLY A 320 -23.30 -19.47 4.96
C GLY A 320 -23.80 -20.84 4.52
N GLU A 321 -23.48 -21.26 3.29
CA GLU A 321 -23.89 -22.54 2.74
C GLU A 321 -22.99 -23.69 3.23
N LYS A 322 -23.61 -24.87 3.44
CA LYS A 322 -22.84 -26.06 3.83
C LYS A 322 -22.38 -26.83 2.59
N PRO A 323 -21.07 -27.13 2.47
CA PRO A 323 -20.57 -27.90 1.33
C PRO A 323 -21.13 -29.33 1.36
N THR A 324 -21.32 -29.89 0.18
CA THR A 324 -21.65 -31.31 0.02
C THR A 324 -20.44 -32.19 0.35
N MET A 325 -20.68 -33.48 0.66
CA MET A 325 -19.57 -34.45 0.87
C MET A 325 -18.59 -34.51 -0.32
N LYS A 326 -19.10 -34.40 -1.56
CA LYS A 326 -18.31 -34.39 -2.77
C LYS A 326 -17.39 -33.14 -2.82
N GLN A 327 -17.94 -31.95 -2.59
CA GLN A 327 -17.18 -30.71 -2.55
C GLN A 327 -16.11 -30.71 -1.44
N THR A 328 -16.46 -31.25 -0.26
CA THR A 328 -15.49 -31.41 0.84
C THR A 328 -14.35 -32.34 0.46
N ALA A 329 -14.64 -33.51 -0.13
CA ALA A 329 -13.61 -34.45 -0.56
C ALA A 329 -12.72 -33.85 -1.68
N GLU A 330 -13.32 -33.15 -2.62
CA GLU A 330 -12.61 -32.46 -3.69
C GLU A 330 -11.69 -31.36 -3.13
N HIS A 331 -12.18 -30.50 -2.24
CA HIS A 331 -11.40 -29.46 -1.57
C HIS A 331 -10.21 -30.04 -0.80
N LEU A 332 -10.41 -31.14 -0.04
CA LEU A 332 -9.32 -31.84 0.66
C LEU A 332 -8.28 -32.44 -0.30
N SER A 333 -8.69 -32.89 -1.49
CA SER A 333 -7.75 -33.38 -2.50
C SER A 333 -6.85 -32.26 -3.06
N TYR A 334 -7.43 -31.08 -3.27
CA TYR A 334 -6.68 -29.89 -3.70
C TYR A 334 -5.83 -29.30 -2.57
N GLU A 335 -6.25 -29.43 -1.32
CA GLU A 335 -5.43 -29.05 -0.17
C GLU A 335 -4.07 -29.73 -0.19
N ALA A 336 -4.04 -31.03 -0.39
CA ALA A 336 -2.82 -31.83 -0.40
C ALA A 336 -1.94 -31.56 -1.64
N SER A 337 -2.54 -31.22 -2.79
CA SER A 337 -1.85 -31.16 -4.07
C SER A 337 -1.50 -29.73 -4.54
N VAL A 338 -2.33 -28.72 -4.21
CA VAL A 338 -2.19 -27.36 -4.71
C VAL A 338 -2.15 -26.32 -3.61
N TYR A 339 -3.15 -26.26 -2.71
CA TYR A 339 -3.33 -25.15 -1.77
C TYR A 339 -2.18 -24.99 -0.79
N ARG A 340 -1.72 -26.09 -0.20
CA ARG A 340 -0.55 -26.10 0.69
C ARG A 340 0.71 -25.59 0.00
N THR A 341 0.87 -25.87 -1.30
CA THR A 341 2.03 -25.40 -2.08
C THR A 341 1.98 -23.88 -2.31
N VAL A 342 0.79 -23.34 -2.58
CA VAL A 342 0.61 -21.89 -2.77
C VAL A 342 0.82 -21.13 -1.47
N ARG A 343 0.19 -21.58 -0.37
CA ARG A 343 0.42 -20.98 0.96
C ARG A 343 1.88 -21.05 1.37
N GLY A 344 2.54 -22.21 1.17
CA GLY A 344 3.96 -22.40 1.49
C GLY A 344 4.91 -21.51 0.69
N ALA A 345 4.46 -20.92 -0.43
CA ALA A 345 5.25 -19.91 -1.15
C ALA A 345 5.31 -18.57 -0.40
N LEU A 346 4.29 -18.26 0.41
CA LEU A 346 4.23 -17.08 1.27
C LEU A 346 4.86 -17.29 2.65
N GLY A 347 5.26 -18.53 2.96
CA GLY A 347 5.89 -18.93 4.22
C GLY A 347 5.10 -20.04 4.92
N PRO A 348 5.79 -20.94 5.64
CA PRO A 348 5.15 -22.12 6.25
C PRO A 348 4.21 -21.75 7.42
N ARG A 349 4.39 -20.58 8.02
CA ARG A 349 3.60 -20.11 9.18
C ARG A 349 2.52 -19.10 8.82
N ILE A 350 2.37 -18.75 7.54
CA ILE A 350 1.39 -17.77 7.09
C ILE A 350 -0.04 -18.21 7.43
N ARG A 351 -0.82 -17.32 8.07
CA ARG A 351 -2.22 -17.55 8.46
C ARG A 351 -3.19 -16.53 7.88
N TYR A 352 -2.71 -15.30 7.68
CA TYR A 352 -3.53 -14.19 7.20
C TYR A 352 -2.77 -13.37 6.18
N VAL A 353 -3.51 -12.77 5.27
CA VAL A 353 -2.99 -11.72 4.39
C VAL A 353 -3.90 -10.51 4.44
N ALA A 354 -3.29 -9.33 4.55
CA ALA A 354 -4.01 -8.06 4.49
C ALA A 354 -3.65 -7.33 3.19
N CYS A 355 -4.65 -6.79 2.51
CA CYS A 355 -4.52 -6.13 1.24
C CYS A 355 -5.15 -4.75 1.27
N GLY A 356 -4.42 -3.73 0.80
CA GLY A 356 -4.92 -2.36 0.77
C GLY A 356 -4.17 -1.50 -0.24
N GLY A 357 -4.53 -0.21 -0.26
CA GLY A 357 -3.85 0.79 -1.07
C GLY A 357 -4.25 0.84 -2.55
N ALA A 358 -4.94 -0.17 -3.07
CA ALA A 358 -5.49 -0.20 -4.43
C ALA A 358 -6.71 -1.13 -4.48
N PRO A 359 -7.57 -1.04 -5.52
CA PRO A 359 -8.70 -1.95 -5.69
C PRO A 359 -8.21 -3.40 -5.82
N LEU A 360 -8.82 -4.30 -5.03
CA LEU A 360 -8.53 -5.73 -5.03
C LEU A 360 -9.52 -6.48 -5.93
N ASP A 361 -9.02 -7.39 -6.77
CA ASP A 361 -9.87 -8.28 -7.55
C ASP A 361 -10.61 -9.27 -6.63
N VAL A 362 -11.93 -9.26 -6.71
CA VAL A 362 -12.82 -10.10 -5.90
C VAL A 362 -12.54 -11.59 -6.12
N SER A 363 -12.25 -12.00 -7.35
CA SER A 363 -11.94 -13.40 -7.68
C SER A 363 -10.61 -13.86 -7.08
N LEU A 364 -9.62 -12.97 -7.03
CA LEU A 364 -8.35 -13.23 -6.36
C LEU A 364 -8.53 -13.35 -4.83
N ALA A 365 -9.33 -12.47 -4.23
CA ALA A 365 -9.64 -12.54 -2.81
C ALA A 365 -10.35 -13.85 -2.45
N HIS A 366 -11.36 -14.26 -3.23
CA HIS A 366 -12.03 -15.56 -3.05
C HIS A 366 -11.08 -16.74 -3.23
N PHE A 367 -10.12 -16.66 -4.16
CA PHE A 367 -9.12 -17.71 -4.32
C PHE A 367 -8.29 -17.88 -3.04
N PHE A 368 -7.69 -16.78 -2.51
CA PHE A 368 -6.87 -16.86 -1.30
C PHE A 368 -7.68 -17.29 -0.08
N ASN A 369 -8.87 -16.76 0.09
CA ASN A 369 -9.78 -17.18 1.17
C ASN A 369 -10.12 -18.68 1.05
N GLY A 370 -10.44 -19.13 -0.16
CA GLY A 370 -10.81 -20.53 -0.42
C GLY A 370 -9.68 -21.53 -0.28
N ILE A 371 -8.42 -21.13 -0.43
CA ILE A 371 -7.28 -21.99 -0.10
C ILE A 371 -6.92 -21.97 1.38
N GLY A 372 -7.78 -21.42 2.26
CA GLY A 372 -7.55 -21.35 3.71
C GLY A 372 -6.54 -20.27 4.13
N LEU A 373 -6.44 -19.19 3.37
CA LEU A 373 -5.63 -18.01 3.70
C LEU A 373 -6.54 -16.77 3.64
N PRO A 374 -7.23 -16.41 4.72
CA PRO A 374 -8.14 -15.27 4.75
C PRO A 374 -7.46 -13.99 4.27
N MET A 375 -8.04 -13.36 3.25
CA MET A 375 -7.56 -12.10 2.70
C MET A 375 -8.42 -10.96 3.23
N ILE A 376 -7.84 -10.18 4.13
CA ILE A 376 -8.48 -9.04 4.78
C ILE A 376 -8.24 -7.80 3.94
N GLN A 377 -9.29 -7.23 3.38
CA GLN A 377 -9.18 -5.97 2.64
C GLN A 377 -9.36 -4.78 3.57
N GLY A 378 -8.48 -3.76 3.42
CA GLY A 378 -8.58 -2.48 4.10
C GLY A 378 -8.65 -1.32 3.12
N TYR A 379 -9.25 -0.23 3.54
CA TYR A 379 -9.39 1.02 2.83
C TYR A 379 -8.88 2.19 3.67
N GLY A 380 -8.18 3.11 3.03
CA GLY A 380 -7.70 4.34 3.64
C GLY A 380 -6.84 5.13 2.67
N MET A 381 -6.43 6.28 3.13
CA MET A 381 -5.62 7.24 2.39
C MET A 381 -4.59 7.88 3.32
N THR A 382 -3.65 8.63 2.78
CA THR A 382 -2.66 9.34 3.61
C THR A 382 -3.35 10.27 4.59
N GLU A 383 -4.40 10.93 4.14
CA GLU A 383 -5.21 11.86 4.93
C GLU A 383 -5.99 11.19 6.09
N THR A 384 -5.98 9.87 6.18
CA THR A 384 -6.53 9.09 7.30
C THR A 384 -5.46 8.32 8.08
N ALA A 385 -4.18 8.67 7.93
CA ALA A 385 -3.02 8.06 8.61
C ALA A 385 -2.89 6.54 8.40
N ALA A 386 -3.48 5.94 7.38
CA ALA A 386 -3.48 4.53 7.01
C ALA A 386 -4.92 3.95 6.95
N PRO A 387 -5.19 2.65 7.23
CA PRO A 387 -6.52 2.11 7.00
C PRO A 387 -7.56 2.81 7.88
N PHE A 388 -8.58 3.35 7.23
CA PHE A 388 -9.75 3.93 7.89
C PHE A 388 -10.82 2.86 8.17
N ALA A 389 -10.92 1.89 7.28
CA ALA A 389 -11.81 0.73 7.39
C ALA A 389 -11.06 -0.54 7.02
N ALA A 390 -11.47 -1.67 7.59
CA ALA A 390 -10.97 -2.99 7.24
C ALA A 390 -12.03 -4.08 7.50
N ASN A 391 -12.02 -5.12 6.67
CA ASN A 391 -12.68 -6.38 7.01
C ASN A 391 -12.02 -6.97 8.26
N ARG A 392 -12.77 -7.71 9.04
CA ARG A 392 -12.29 -8.42 10.24
C ARG A 392 -12.17 -9.91 9.94
N VAL A 393 -11.34 -10.61 10.69
CA VAL A 393 -11.22 -12.08 10.52
C VAL A 393 -12.56 -12.79 10.71
N THR A 394 -13.33 -12.33 11.71
CA THR A 394 -14.66 -12.87 12.04
C THR A 394 -15.81 -12.31 11.18
N ASP A 395 -15.57 -11.24 10.43
CA ASP A 395 -16.54 -10.59 9.54
C ASP A 395 -15.86 -10.14 8.24
N ASN A 396 -15.36 -11.12 7.48
CA ASN A 396 -14.66 -10.89 6.21
C ASN A 396 -15.63 -11.06 5.03
N VAL A 397 -16.23 -9.97 4.58
CA VAL A 397 -17.12 -9.96 3.41
C VAL A 397 -16.35 -9.48 2.19
N ILE A 398 -15.91 -10.44 1.38
CA ILE A 398 -15.13 -10.15 0.14
C ILE A 398 -15.99 -9.32 -0.82
N GLY A 399 -15.41 -8.27 -1.38
CA GLY A 399 -16.10 -7.26 -2.18
C GLY A 399 -16.37 -5.97 -1.41
N THR A 400 -16.23 -5.99 -0.07
CA THR A 400 -16.28 -4.80 0.79
C THR A 400 -14.87 -4.48 1.32
N VAL A 401 -14.71 -3.28 1.85
CA VAL A 401 -13.52 -2.88 2.60
C VAL A 401 -13.77 -2.90 4.11
N GLY A 402 -14.82 -3.57 4.56
CA GLY A 402 -15.20 -3.73 5.96
C GLY A 402 -15.80 -2.48 6.59
N GLN A 403 -15.88 -2.51 7.90
CA GLN A 403 -16.40 -1.42 8.73
C GLN A 403 -15.30 -0.40 9.07
N PRO A 404 -15.64 0.88 9.36
CA PRO A 404 -14.68 1.83 9.86
C PRO A 404 -14.05 1.38 11.19
N ALA A 405 -12.85 1.89 11.46
CA ALA A 405 -12.16 1.63 12.72
C ALA A 405 -12.96 2.16 13.92
N PRO A 406 -12.90 1.53 15.11
CA PRO A 406 -13.56 2.03 16.32
C PRO A 406 -13.29 3.53 16.56
N GLY A 407 -14.34 4.28 16.92
CA GLY A 407 -14.28 5.73 17.10
C GLY A 407 -14.33 6.56 15.83
N SER A 408 -14.53 5.92 14.66
CA SER A 408 -14.65 6.60 13.37
C SER A 408 -16.05 6.48 12.78
N SER A 409 -16.43 7.45 11.95
CA SER A 409 -17.73 7.54 11.31
C SER A 409 -17.58 7.75 9.81
N VAL A 410 -18.54 7.22 9.05
CA VAL A 410 -18.63 7.36 7.59
C VAL A 410 -20.01 7.82 7.20
N ARG A 411 -20.12 8.61 6.14
CA ARG A 411 -21.39 8.93 5.48
C ARG A 411 -21.25 9.00 3.97
N ILE A 412 -22.37 8.84 3.29
CA ILE A 412 -22.47 9.02 1.84
C ILE A 412 -23.16 10.34 1.56
N SER A 413 -22.52 11.22 0.82
CA SER A 413 -23.11 12.48 0.37
C SER A 413 -24.15 12.26 -0.73
N ASP A 414 -24.94 13.29 -1.05
CA ASP A 414 -26.01 13.24 -2.08
C ASP A 414 -25.49 12.83 -3.46
N ASP A 415 -24.22 13.11 -3.76
CA ASP A 415 -23.56 12.72 -5.03
C ASP A 415 -22.80 11.40 -4.95
N GLY A 416 -22.99 10.62 -3.86
CA GLY A 416 -22.45 9.28 -3.67
C GLY A 416 -21.01 9.25 -3.15
N GLU A 417 -20.42 10.40 -2.78
CA GLU A 417 -19.05 10.45 -2.24
C GLU A 417 -18.99 9.97 -0.81
N LEU A 418 -18.04 9.10 -0.52
CA LEU A 418 -17.70 8.70 0.83
C LEU A 418 -17.05 9.86 1.59
N GLN A 419 -17.59 10.21 2.74
CA GLN A 419 -17.05 11.19 3.66
C GLN A 419 -16.72 10.49 4.98
N VAL A 420 -15.62 10.89 5.62
CA VAL A 420 -15.10 10.20 6.81
C VAL A 420 -14.78 11.19 7.92
N LYS A 421 -14.93 10.74 9.17
CA LYS A 421 -14.63 11.52 10.37
C LYS A 421 -14.07 10.61 11.45
N GLY A 422 -12.97 10.98 12.08
CA GLY A 422 -12.35 10.17 13.13
C GLY A 422 -11.05 10.78 13.63
N PRO A 423 -10.50 10.27 14.75
CA PRO A 423 -9.29 10.79 15.37
C PRO A 423 -8.02 10.58 14.51
N ASN A 424 -8.08 9.69 13.53
CA ASN A 424 -7.00 9.40 12.59
C ASN A 424 -7.03 10.29 11.33
N VAL A 425 -8.02 11.18 11.18
CA VAL A 425 -8.10 12.11 10.06
C VAL A 425 -7.07 13.22 10.25
N PHE A 426 -6.35 13.54 9.19
CA PHE A 426 -5.26 14.50 9.17
C PHE A 426 -5.70 15.93 9.54
N ARG A 427 -4.70 16.76 9.90
CA ARG A 427 -4.92 18.17 10.23
C ARG A 427 -5.25 19.02 8.98
N GLY A 428 -4.61 18.71 7.84
CA GLY A 428 -4.73 19.46 6.60
C GLY A 428 -3.49 19.28 5.72
N TYR A 429 -3.44 20.03 4.63
CA TYR A 429 -2.29 20.06 3.73
C TYR A 429 -1.32 21.17 4.10
N HIS A 430 -0.05 20.81 4.26
CA HIS A 430 1.04 21.70 4.60
C HIS A 430 1.12 22.88 3.61
N ASN A 431 1.18 24.10 4.15
CA ASN A 431 1.22 25.35 3.39
C ASN A 431 0.08 25.55 2.35
N LEU A 432 -1.01 24.76 2.44
CA LEU A 432 -2.12 24.80 1.47
C LEU A 432 -3.49 24.96 2.15
N PRO A 433 -3.77 26.09 2.83
CA PRO A 433 -5.02 26.28 3.59
C PRO A 433 -6.28 26.21 2.71
N GLU A 434 -6.22 26.70 1.46
CA GLU A 434 -7.36 26.62 0.53
C GLU A 434 -7.66 25.17 0.16
N LYS A 435 -6.61 24.34 -0.11
CA LYS A 435 -6.78 22.93 -0.40
C LYS A 435 -7.25 22.13 0.80
N THR A 436 -6.86 22.55 2.00
CA THR A 436 -7.38 21.99 3.24
C THR A 436 -8.88 22.29 3.37
N ALA A 437 -9.30 23.53 3.17
CA ALA A 437 -10.72 23.90 3.20
C ALA A 437 -11.54 23.16 2.14
N GLU A 438 -11.00 22.98 0.91
CA GLU A 438 -11.64 22.18 -0.13
C GLU A 438 -11.81 20.69 0.25
N ALA A 439 -10.90 20.14 1.07
CA ALA A 439 -10.91 18.72 1.46
C ALA A 439 -11.98 18.41 2.52
N PHE A 440 -12.43 19.40 3.28
CA PHE A 440 -13.45 19.21 4.30
C PHE A 440 -14.80 19.78 3.90
N THR A 441 -15.86 19.27 4.52
CA THR A 441 -17.17 19.87 4.51
C THR A 441 -17.26 20.94 5.60
N GLU A 442 -18.29 21.80 5.58
CA GLU A 442 -18.50 22.84 6.59
C GLU A 442 -18.69 22.26 8.01
N ASP A 443 -19.22 21.05 8.13
CA ASP A 443 -19.43 20.31 9.39
C ASP A 443 -18.26 19.35 9.74
N GLY A 444 -17.12 19.50 9.05
CA GLY A 444 -15.83 18.89 9.42
C GLY A 444 -15.64 17.42 8.99
N TRP A 445 -16.33 16.94 7.96
CA TRP A 445 -16.08 15.64 7.36
C TRP A 445 -15.04 15.75 6.24
N LEU A 446 -14.09 14.83 6.23
CA LEU A 446 -13.13 14.69 5.13
C LEU A 446 -13.83 14.08 3.90
N LYS A 447 -13.74 14.77 2.78
CA LYS A 447 -14.18 14.30 1.46
C LYS A 447 -13.08 13.41 0.87
N THR A 448 -13.38 12.13 0.66
CA THR A 448 -12.38 11.16 0.19
C THR A 448 -12.12 11.22 -1.32
N GLY A 449 -13.06 11.73 -2.07
CA GLY A 449 -13.08 11.66 -3.54
C GLY A 449 -13.44 10.29 -4.08
N ASP A 450 -13.76 9.32 -3.22
CA ASP A 450 -14.17 7.97 -3.59
C ASP A 450 -15.68 7.83 -3.49
N LEU A 451 -16.28 7.09 -4.42
CA LEU A 451 -17.70 6.75 -4.42
C LEU A 451 -17.90 5.42 -3.69
N ALA A 452 -18.93 5.33 -2.86
CA ALA A 452 -19.16 4.15 -2.06
C ALA A 452 -20.64 3.93 -1.72
N SER A 453 -20.93 2.76 -1.16
CA SER A 453 -22.18 2.43 -0.47
C SER A 453 -21.87 1.82 0.88
N ILE A 454 -22.84 1.90 1.82
CA ILE A 454 -22.76 1.32 3.16
C ILE A 454 -23.92 0.35 3.31
N ASP A 455 -23.66 -0.91 3.66
CA ASP A 455 -24.69 -1.89 3.94
C ASP A 455 -25.34 -1.69 5.33
N ASP A 456 -26.29 -2.53 5.69
CA ASP A 456 -27.05 -2.39 6.94
C ASP A 456 -26.20 -2.77 8.17
N GLU A 457 -25.07 -3.45 7.99
CA GLU A 457 -24.06 -3.78 9.01
C GLU A 457 -22.91 -2.76 9.08
N GLY A 458 -22.93 -1.71 8.24
CA GLY A 458 -21.92 -0.65 8.22
C GLY A 458 -20.66 -0.99 7.41
N ARG A 459 -20.67 -2.06 6.60
CA ARG A 459 -19.56 -2.40 5.70
C ARG A 459 -19.61 -1.51 4.47
N ILE A 460 -18.44 -1.05 4.07
CA ILE A 460 -18.26 -0.10 2.98
C ILE A 460 -17.88 -0.86 1.72
N THR A 461 -18.57 -0.57 0.61
CA THR A 461 -18.18 -1.01 -0.74
C THR A 461 -17.74 0.21 -1.55
N ILE A 462 -16.48 0.24 -1.97
CA ILE A 462 -15.96 1.28 -2.86
C ILE A 462 -16.36 0.95 -4.29
N THR A 463 -17.08 1.87 -4.94
CA THR A 463 -17.64 1.66 -6.30
C THR A 463 -16.87 2.42 -7.39
N GLY A 464 -16.00 3.37 -7.00
CA GLY A 464 -15.19 4.12 -7.95
C GLY A 464 -14.51 5.32 -7.33
N ARG A 465 -13.86 6.12 -8.19
CA ARG A 465 -13.34 7.44 -7.86
C ARG A 465 -14.09 8.51 -8.60
N LYS A 466 -14.52 9.55 -7.90
CA LYS A 466 -15.29 10.67 -8.47
C LYS A 466 -14.55 11.33 -9.64
N LYS A 467 -13.23 11.50 -9.51
CA LYS A 467 -12.37 12.10 -10.56
C LYS A 467 -12.04 11.16 -11.72
N ASP A 468 -12.23 9.86 -11.55
CA ASP A 468 -11.91 8.84 -12.55
C ASP A 468 -13.16 8.43 -13.35
N ILE A 469 -14.34 8.89 -12.96
CA ILE A 469 -15.56 8.67 -13.74
C ILE A 469 -15.41 9.32 -15.11
N ILE A 470 -15.57 8.50 -16.14
CA ILE A 470 -15.54 8.93 -17.53
C ILE A 470 -16.94 9.41 -17.93
N ILE A 471 -17.03 10.62 -18.43
CA ILE A 471 -18.29 11.16 -18.98
C ILE A 471 -18.17 11.10 -20.49
N THR A 472 -18.86 10.16 -21.12
CA THR A 472 -18.85 10.03 -22.58
C THR A 472 -19.51 11.23 -23.25
N ALA A 473 -19.26 11.43 -24.55
CA ALA A 473 -19.92 12.50 -25.33
C ALA A 473 -21.46 12.39 -25.33
N GLY A 474 -22.00 11.18 -25.04
CA GLY A 474 -23.44 10.94 -24.85
C GLY A 474 -23.95 11.25 -23.44
N GLY A 475 -23.11 11.79 -22.54
CA GLY A 475 -23.48 12.11 -21.15
C GLY A 475 -23.59 10.90 -20.21
N LYS A 476 -23.10 9.71 -20.60
CA LYS A 476 -23.11 8.52 -19.75
C LYS A 476 -21.90 8.54 -18.81
N ASN A 477 -22.15 8.40 -17.51
CA ASN A 477 -21.12 8.17 -16.50
C ASN A 477 -20.68 6.71 -16.53
N VAL A 478 -19.38 6.48 -16.62
CA VAL A 478 -18.79 5.15 -16.70
C VAL A 478 -17.66 5.03 -15.68
N SER A 479 -17.73 4.04 -14.78
CA SER A 479 -16.63 3.67 -13.89
C SER A 479 -15.65 2.78 -14.66
N PRO A 480 -14.38 3.19 -14.82
CA PRO A 480 -13.40 2.41 -15.57
C PRO A 480 -12.91 1.17 -14.82
N ILE A 481 -12.88 1.20 -13.49
CA ILE A 481 -12.22 0.21 -12.62
C ILE A 481 -12.69 -1.22 -12.86
N PRO A 482 -13.99 -1.56 -12.92
CA PRO A 482 -14.42 -2.94 -13.12
C PRO A 482 -13.93 -3.56 -14.43
N MET A 483 -13.90 -2.77 -15.50
CA MET A 483 -13.43 -3.23 -16.81
C MET A 483 -11.92 -3.43 -16.82
N GLU A 484 -11.16 -2.51 -16.20
CA GLU A 484 -9.70 -2.61 -16.10
C GLU A 484 -9.27 -3.83 -15.30
N GLN A 485 -9.93 -4.08 -14.18
CA GLN A 485 -9.68 -5.25 -13.34
C GLN A 485 -9.91 -6.55 -14.11
N GLU A 486 -10.93 -6.62 -14.96
CA GLU A 486 -11.20 -7.82 -15.75
C GLU A 486 -10.17 -8.00 -16.87
N ILE A 487 -9.75 -6.93 -17.54
CA ILE A 487 -8.76 -6.98 -18.62
C ILE A 487 -7.38 -7.41 -18.08
N VAL A 488 -6.97 -6.93 -16.92
CA VAL A 488 -5.68 -7.27 -16.28
C VAL A 488 -5.59 -8.72 -15.84
N LYS A 489 -6.70 -9.46 -15.75
CA LYS A 489 -6.66 -10.93 -15.55
C LYS A 489 -6.03 -11.70 -16.71
N CYS A 490 -5.88 -11.08 -17.86
CA CYS A 490 -5.15 -11.66 -18.99
C CYS A 490 -3.67 -11.85 -18.61
N PRO A 491 -3.12 -13.10 -18.70
CA PRO A 491 -1.75 -13.40 -18.23
C PRO A 491 -0.62 -12.62 -18.92
N ILE A 492 -0.91 -12.02 -20.08
CA ILE A 492 0.04 -11.22 -20.85
C ILE A 492 -0.18 -9.70 -20.70
N VAL A 493 -1.10 -9.27 -19.84
CA VAL A 493 -1.42 -7.84 -19.59
C VAL A 493 -0.84 -7.41 -18.27
N GLU A 494 -0.14 -6.27 -18.25
CA GLU A 494 0.35 -5.65 -17.02
C GLU A 494 -0.60 -4.59 -16.49
N HIS A 495 -1.03 -3.66 -17.36
CA HIS A 495 -1.99 -2.62 -17.01
C HIS A 495 -3.01 -2.47 -18.13
N ALA A 496 -4.22 -2.10 -17.73
CA ALA A 496 -5.28 -1.64 -18.62
C ALA A 496 -5.78 -0.29 -18.13
N VAL A 497 -5.92 0.68 -19.02
CA VAL A 497 -6.48 2.00 -18.73
C VAL A 497 -7.63 2.28 -19.68
N VAL A 498 -8.82 2.34 -19.14
CA VAL A 498 -10.04 2.64 -19.88
C VAL A 498 -10.14 4.16 -20.08
N VAL A 499 -10.38 4.58 -21.31
CA VAL A 499 -10.46 5.99 -21.73
C VAL A 499 -11.75 6.25 -22.51
N GLY A 500 -12.25 7.48 -22.49
CA GLY A 500 -13.51 7.77 -23.19
C GLY A 500 -14.13 9.10 -22.81
N ASP A 501 -13.45 9.93 -22.00
CA ASP A 501 -13.96 11.22 -21.56
C ASP A 501 -14.19 12.14 -22.75
N ASN A 502 -15.42 12.67 -22.88
CA ASN A 502 -15.90 13.44 -24.04
C ASN A 502 -15.73 12.72 -25.39
N ARG A 503 -15.66 11.36 -25.40
CA ARG A 503 -15.51 10.55 -26.63
C ARG A 503 -16.82 9.81 -26.96
N PRO A 504 -16.99 9.41 -28.25
CA PRO A 504 -18.23 8.75 -28.69
C PRO A 504 -18.42 7.33 -28.14
N PHE A 505 -17.36 6.71 -27.65
CA PHE A 505 -17.39 5.37 -27.06
C PHE A 505 -16.22 5.19 -26.09
N ILE A 506 -16.25 4.12 -25.32
CA ILE A 506 -15.21 3.72 -24.38
C ILE A 506 -14.14 2.87 -25.13
N GLY A 507 -12.88 3.28 -24.97
CA GLY A 507 -11.72 2.54 -25.45
C GLY A 507 -10.80 2.13 -24.29
N ALA A 508 -9.74 1.33 -24.60
CA ALA A 508 -8.73 0.98 -23.59
C ALA A 508 -7.31 1.04 -24.17
N LEU A 509 -6.36 1.40 -23.33
CA LEU A 509 -4.93 1.24 -23.55
C LEU A 509 -4.44 0.08 -22.69
N VAL A 510 -3.63 -0.82 -23.27
CA VAL A 510 -3.14 -2.03 -22.60
C VAL A 510 -1.64 -2.11 -22.72
N THR A 511 -0.93 -2.28 -21.58
CA THR A 511 0.51 -2.62 -21.56
C THR A 511 0.69 -4.10 -21.30
N LEU A 512 1.81 -4.66 -21.76
CA LEU A 512 2.07 -6.09 -21.71
C LEU A 512 2.93 -6.48 -20.50
N ASP A 513 2.57 -7.55 -19.80
CA ASP A 513 3.42 -8.17 -18.77
C ASP A 513 4.57 -8.92 -19.45
N LEU A 514 5.80 -8.43 -19.31
CA LEU A 514 6.97 -8.98 -20.01
C LEU A 514 7.28 -10.42 -19.61
N GLU A 515 7.09 -10.76 -18.33
CA GLU A 515 7.31 -12.13 -17.84
C GLU A 515 6.21 -13.09 -18.32
N GLY A 516 4.96 -12.66 -18.23
CA GLY A 516 3.81 -13.40 -18.71
C GLY A 516 3.88 -13.62 -20.23
N LEU A 517 4.27 -12.57 -20.93
CA LEU A 517 4.46 -12.58 -22.39
C LEU A 517 5.57 -13.55 -22.81
N ALA A 518 6.75 -13.48 -22.20
CA ALA A 518 7.87 -14.38 -22.50
C ALA A 518 7.50 -15.87 -22.30
N ALA A 519 6.67 -16.17 -21.29
CA ALA A 519 6.17 -17.51 -21.05
C ALA A 519 5.09 -17.95 -22.06
N TRP A 520 4.30 -17.01 -22.58
CA TRP A 520 3.16 -17.30 -23.45
C TRP A 520 3.54 -17.35 -24.95
N LEU A 521 4.46 -16.48 -25.42
CA LEU A 521 4.85 -16.37 -26.84
C LEU A 521 5.24 -17.70 -27.51
N PRO A 522 6.00 -18.61 -26.85
CA PRO A 522 6.30 -19.92 -27.46
C PRO A 522 5.07 -20.77 -27.78
N SER A 523 3.97 -20.56 -27.04
CA SER A 523 2.72 -21.32 -27.31
C SER A 523 2.02 -20.92 -28.61
N VAL A 524 2.35 -19.75 -29.14
CA VAL A 524 1.85 -19.23 -30.42
C VAL A 524 2.93 -19.20 -31.52
N GLY A 525 4.06 -19.88 -31.28
CA GLY A 525 5.13 -20.03 -32.26
C GLY A 525 6.06 -18.82 -32.42
N LEU A 526 6.08 -17.92 -31.42
CA LEU A 526 6.94 -16.74 -31.40
C LEU A 526 8.08 -16.89 -30.38
N SER A 527 9.22 -16.23 -30.66
CA SER A 527 10.33 -16.18 -29.69
C SER A 527 9.99 -15.29 -28.49
N ALA A 528 10.45 -15.71 -27.29
CA ALA A 528 10.35 -14.89 -26.09
C ALA A 528 11.08 -13.53 -26.21
N ASP A 529 12.09 -13.45 -27.08
CA ASP A 529 12.89 -12.24 -27.32
C ASP A 529 12.30 -11.34 -28.45
N THR A 530 11.07 -11.59 -28.89
CA THR A 530 10.43 -10.76 -29.92
C THR A 530 10.24 -9.33 -29.40
N PRO A 531 10.66 -8.28 -30.12
CA PRO A 531 10.51 -6.89 -29.68
C PRO A 531 9.05 -6.47 -29.49
N LEU A 532 8.79 -5.61 -28.49
CA LEU A 532 7.44 -5.20 -28.10
C LEU A 532 6.66 -4.50 -29.21
N ASP A 533 7.33 -3.69 -30.03
CA ASP A 533 6.73 -2.99 -31.18
C ASP A 533 6.14 -3.98 -32.21
N ARG A 534 6.82 -5.11 -32.41
CA ARG A 534 6.31 -6.20 -33.26
C ARG A 534 5.17 -6.94 -32.57
N ILE A 535 5.33 -7.26 -31.27
CA ILE A 535 4.33 -8.00 -30.48
C ILE A 535 3.00 -7.26 -30.43
N ALA A 536 3.04 -5.94 -30.21
CA ALA A 536 1.85 -5.09 -30.14
C ALA A 536 0.97 -5.18 -31.42
N THR A 537 1.51 -5.67 -32.54
CA THR A 537 0.78 -5.83 -33.79
C THR A 537 0.39 -7.28 -34.12
N VAL A 538 0.75 -8.24 -33.26
CA VAL A 538 0.49 -9.67 -33.50
C VAL A 538 -0.98 -10.00 -33.21
N ALA A 539 -1.67 -10.56 -34.20
CA ALA A 539 -3.08 -10.93 -34.09
C ALA A 539 -3.37 -11.85 -32.88
N ALA A 540 -2.52 -12.87 -32.67
CA ALA A 540 -2.70 -13.79 -31.53
C ALA A 540 -2.66 -13.09 -30.16
N VAL A 541 -1.87 -12.01 -30.01
CA VAL A 541 -1.84 -11.19 -28.79
C VAL A 541 -3.15 -10.43 -28.63
N HIS A 542 -3.63 -9.82 -29.72
CA HIS A 542 -4.92 -9.14 -29.72
C HIS A 542 -6.07 -10.10 -29.42
N ASP A 543 -6.08 -11.29 -30.04
CA ASP A 543 -7.12 -12.30 -29.81
C ASP A 543 -7.14 -12.80 -28.36
N GLU A 544 -5.96 -12.94 -27.74
CA GLU A 544 -5.89 -13.33 -26.31
C GLU A 544 -6.46 -12.24 -25.40
N ILE A 545 -6.07 -10.97 -25.60
CA ILE A 545 -6.56 -9.84 -24.82
C ILE A 545 -8.06 -9.63 -25.06
N GLN A 546 -8.55 -9.81 -26.30
CA GLN A 546 -9.96 -9.65 -26.66
C GLN A 546 -10.87 -10.54 -25.80
N LYS A 547 -10.44 -11.76 -25.45
CA LYS A 547 -11.22 -12.66 -24.56
C LYS A 547 -11.53 -12.02 -23.21
N TYR A 548 -10.61 -11.24 -22.68
CA TYR A 548 -10.78 -10.57 -21.39
C TYR A 548 -11.53 -9.23 -21.53
N VAL A 549 -11.36 -8.54 -22.64
CA VAL A 549 -12.20 -7.39 -23.00
C VAL A 549 -13.67 -7.82 -23.15
N ASP A 550 -13.93 -8.96 -23.78
CA ASP A 550 -15.28 -9.50 -23.91
C ASP A 550 -15.90 -9.87 -22.57
N LYS A 551 -15.10 -10.45 -21.65
CA LYS A 551 -15.54 -10.72 -20.28
C LYS A 551 -15.85 -9.42 -19.52
N ALA A 552 -14.97 -8.41 -19.63
CA ALA A 552 -15.20 -7.09 -19.05
C ALA A 552 -16.49 -6.47 -19.60
N ASN A 553 -16.73 -6.55 -20.89
CA ASN A 553 -17.92 -6.04 -21.54
C ASN A 553 -19.20 -6.76 -21.13
N ALA A 554 -19.11 -8.03 -20.72
CA ALA A 554 -20.26 -8.79 -20.21
C ALA A 554 -20.75 -8.32 -18.83
N THR A 555 -19.93 -7.58 -18.09
CA THR A 555 -20.26 -7.06 -16.75
C THR A 555 -20.92 -5.67 -16.76
N VAL A 556 -20.93 -4.99 -17.93
CA VAL A 556 -21.40 -3.61 -18.07
C VAL A 556 -22.43 -3.46 -19.20
N SER A 557 -23.14 -2.34 -19.24
CA SER A 557 -24.07 -2.07 -20.33
C SER A 557 -23.35 -1.82 -21.66
N ARG A 558 -24.07 -1.97 -22.77
CA ARG A 558 -23.52 -1.72 -24.11
C ARG A 558 -22.93 -0.32 -24.28
N ALA A 559 -23.45 0.67 -23.58
CA ALA A 559 -22.96 2.06 -23.64
C ALA A 559 -21.63 2.23 -22.86
N GLU A 560 -21.36 1.37 -21.91
CA GLU A 560 -20.17 1.37 -21.06
C GLU A 560 -19.07 0.45 -21.61
N SER A 561 -19.39 -0.42 -22.58
CA SER A 561 -18.45 -1.44 -23.07
C SER A 561 -17.28 -0.83 -23.83
N VAL A 562 -16.08 -1.42 -23.62
CA VAL A 562 -14.87 -1.14 -24.40
C VAL A 562 -15.09 -1.60 -25.84
N ARG A 563 -15.12 -0.62 -26.76
CA ARG A 563 -15.36 -0.86 -28.19
C ARG A 563 -14.10 -1.13 -28.97
N LYS A 564 -12.98 -0.61 -28.49
CA LYS A 564 -11.68 -0.74 -29.13
C LYS A 564 -10.59 -0.63 -28.07
N PHE A 565 -9.54 -1.39 -28.24
CA PHE A 565 -8.36 -1.26 -27.41
C PHE A 565 -7.09 -1.17 -28.26
N VAL A 566 -6.03 -0.64 -27.70
CA VAL A 566 -4.70 -0.55 -28.30
C VAL A 566 -3.71 -1.19 -27.35
N VAL A 567 -2.93 -2.12 -27.89
CA VAL A 567 -1.77 -2.69 -27.19
C VAL A 567 -0.59 -1.75 -27.39
N LEU A 568 -0.05 -1.25 -26.29
CA LEU A 568 1.08 -0.33 -26.33
C LEU A 568 2.41 -1.11 -26.47
N ASP A 569 3.33 -0.56 -27.22
CA ASP A 569 4.71 -1.03 -27.35
C ASP A 569 5.64 -0.50 -26.24
N THR A 570 5.06 0.24 -25.30
CA THR A 570 5.75 0.95 -24.22
C THR A 570 5.09 0.66 -22.87
N GLN A 571 5.91 0.50 -21.82
CA GLN A 571 5.42 0.30 -20.46
C GLN A 571 5.00 1.60 -19.78
N PHE A 572 4.09 1.52 -18.80
CA PHE A 572 3.91 2.59 -17.84
C PHE A 572 5.05 2.54 -16.82
N THR A 573 5.69 3.67 -16.59
CA THR A 573 6.83 3.80 -15.66
C THR A 573 6.69 5.06 -14.82
N GLN A 574 7.52 5.17 -13.80
CA GLN A 574 7.64 6.41 -13.04
C GLN A 574 8.34 7.51 -13.84
N GLU A 575 9.30 7.15 -14.71
CA GLU A 575 10.03 8.08 -15.57
C GLU A 575 9.10 8.80 -16.53
N ASN A 576 8.17 8.08 -17.18
CA ASN A 576 7.13 8.68 -18.03
C ASN A 576 5.93 9.22 -17.23
N LYS A 577 6.01 9.19 -15.89
CA LYS A 577 4.99 9.68 -14.95
C LYS A 577 3.64 8.97 -15.05
N CYS A 578 3.56 7.86 -15.74
CA CYS A 578 2.34 7.05 -15.84
C CYS A 578 2.10 6.20 -14.59
N LEU A 579 3.13 5.99 -13.75
CA LEU A 579 3.02 5.37 -12.43
C LEU A 579 3.47 6.33 -11.32
N THR A 580 2.82 6.19 -10.16
CA THR A 580 3.30 6.80 -8.91
C THR A 580 4.49 6.04 -8.35
N PRO A 581 5.23 6.57 -7.33
CA PRO A 581 6.24 5.80 -6.58
C PRO A 581 5.70 4.50 -5.97
N SER A 582 4.42 4.47 -5.62
CA SER A 582 3.73 3.27 -5.14
C SER A 582 3.17 2.38 -6.27
N LEU A 583 3.63 2.57 -7.51
CA LEU A 583 3.27 1.82 -8.72
C LEU A 583 1.77 1.88 -9.09
N LYS A 584 1.06 2.94 -8.68
CA LYS A 584 -0.33 3.18 -9.08
C LYS A 584 -0.39 3.95 -10.39
N VAL A 585 -1.32 3.59 -11.26
CA VAL A 585 -1.52 4.27 -12.55
C VAL A 585 -2.01 5.71 -12.32
N VAL A 586 -1.36 6.65 -12.99
CA VAL A 586 -1.71 8.08 -13.01
C VAL A 586 -2.47 8.40 -14.29
N ARG A 587 -3.81 8.22 -14.28
CA ARG A 587 -4.69 8.42 -15.44
C ARG A 587 -4.44 9.71 -16.24
N PRO A 588 -4.37 10.90 -15.58
CA PRO A 588 -4.10 12.13 -16.31
C PRO A 588 -2.76 12.14 -17.05
N ALA A 589 -1.74 11.45 -16.51
CA ALA A 589 -0.45 11.31 -17.17
C ALA A 589 -0.54 10.35 -18.36
N VAL A 590 -1.20 9.20 -18.20
CA VAL A 590 -1.45 8.26 -19.30
C VAL A 590 -2.18 8.96 -20.45
N ASN A 591 -3.27 9.66 -20.15
CA ASN A 591 -4.03 10.42 -21.16
C ASN A 591 -3.19 11.45 -21.90
N ARG A 592 -2.27 12.12 -21.23
CA ARG A 592 -1.37 13.11 -21.81
C ARG A 592 -0.24 12.47 -22.62
N VAL A 593 0.44 11.48 -22.06
CA VAL A 593 1.59 10.80 -22.71
C VAL A 593 1.14 10.07 -23.95
N PHE A 594 0.02 9.41 -23.90
CA PHE A 594 -0.53 8.61 -25.01
C PHE A 594 -1.65 9.30 -25.78
N ALA A 595 -1.77 10.65 -25.65
CA ALA A 595 -2.83 11.42 -26.34
C ALA A 595 -2.88 11.15 -27.85
N GLN A 596 -1.71 11.10 -28.51
CA GLN A 596 -1.61 10.83 -29.93
C GLN A 596 -2.09 9.41 -30.30
N VAL A 597 -1.74 8.41 -29.48
CA VAL A 597 -2.21 7.02 -29.66
C VAL A 597 -3.71 6.94 -29.48
N ILE A 598 -4.24 7.59 -28.43
CA ILE A 598 -5.67 7.67 -28.18
C ILE A 598 -6.40 8.29 -29.37
N ASP A 599 -5.96 9.44 -29.87
CA ASP A 599 -6.61 10.14 -30.96
C ASP A 599 -6.50 9.42 -32.29
N GLN A 600 -5.32 8.88 -32.62
CA GLN A 600 -5.06 8.30 -33.93
C GLN A 600 -5.43 6.82 -34.05
N GLN A 601 -5.32 6.06 -32.97
CA GLN A 601 -5.54 4.61 -33.03
C GLN A 601 -6.89 4.20 -32.43
N LEU A 602 -7.36 4.82 -31.34
CA LEU A 602 -8.67 4.49 -30.78
C LEU A 602 -9.80 5.23 -31.51
N TYR A 603 -9.66 6.53 -31.75
CA TYR A 603 -10.75 7.39 -32.23
C TYR A 603 -10.58 7.89 -33.66
N SER A 604 -9.51 7.50 -34.38
CA SER A 604 -9.39 7.75 -35.80
C SER A 604 -10.33 6.86 -36.61
N GLY A 605 -11.47 7.32 -36.93
CA GLY A 605 -12.44 6.70 -37.81
C GLY A 605 -13.47 7.72 -38.22
N LYS A 606 -13.75 7.88 -39.51
CA LYS A 606 -14.68 8.85 -40.06
C LYS A 606 -15.92 9.05 -39.20
N ARG A 607 -16.21 10.32 -38.86
CA ARG A 607 -17.50 10.77 -38.35
C ARG A 607 -18.65 10.27 -39.19
#